data_de94242e933a286bc8af9dca1d97c8f5
#
_entry.id   de94242e933a286bc8af9dca1d97c8f5
#
_cell.length_a   1.000
_cell.length_b   1.000
_cell.length_c   1.000
_cell.angle_alpha   90.00
_cell.angle_beta   90.00
_cell.angle_gamma   90.00
#
_symmetry.space_group_name_H-M   'P 1'
#
loop_
_entity.id
_entity.type
_entity.pdbx_description
1 polymer ?
#
loop_
_entity_poly.entity_id
_entity_poly.type
_entity_poly.pdbx_seq_one_letter_code
_entity_poly.pdbx_strand_id
1 'polypeptide(L)'
;NPLTPEHLEVVEGEFTAFLINLGETSQGVLYDADLIGTYCRERGLFLIVDGVSSFLADPFDMEAMGADVLITDAQKALACPPGIAPMVLGPRAVKRAQTLPQPCMYFDLADLLKNQERGQTPFTPAVTTLLQIHERMSQIVASGGAASAVASCAALAEDFRRRIVESGLPFEMGLVSPSNAVTYIDCPDVSAKALFTLLKDEYGIWLCPNGGAKADSSFRVGHIGTTPCPTMLFWCRL
;
A
#
# COMPACT_ATOMS: atom_id res chain seq x y z
N ASN A 1 8.21 -9.07 -10.83
CA ASN A 1 8.26 -8.25 -12.05
C ASN A 1 7.00 -7.40 -12.14
N PRO A 2 7.06 -6.18 -12.70
CA PRO A 2 5.88 -5.38 -12.95
C PRO A 2 4.93 -6.09 -13.95
N LEU A 3 3.65 -5.74 -13.86
CA LEU A 3 2.66 -6.17 -14.83
C LEU A 3 2.93 -5.47 -16.17
N THR A 4 2.88 -6.22 -17.27
CA THR A 4 3.07 -5.68 -18.63
C THR A 4 1.85 -5.97 -19.51
N PRO A 5 1.68 -5.29 -20.65
CA PRO A 5 0.60 -5.59 -21.59
C PRO A 5 0.53 -7.07 -22.00
N GLU A 6 1.68 -7.68 -22.22
CA GLU A 6 1.76 -9.10 -22.64
C GLU A 6 1.19 -10.05 -21.56
N HIS A 7 1.32 -9.70 -20.28
CA HIS A 7 0.70 -10.48 -19.22
C HIS A 7 -0.84 -10.40 -19.24
N LEU A 8 -1.39 -9.29 -19.70
CA LEU A 8 -2.83 -9.08 -19.81
C LEU A 8 -3.42 -9.67 -21.09
N GLU A 9 -2.65 -9.75 -22.16
CA GLU A 9 -3.08 -10.30 -23.46
C GLU A 9 -3.33 -11.80 -23.41
N VAL A 10 -2.61 -12.54 -22.54
CA VAL A 10 -2.79 -13.99 -22.40
C VAL A 10 -3.97 -14.39 -21.50
N VAL A 11 -4.67 -13.42 -20.92
CA VAL A 11 -5.84 -13.69 -20.07
C VAL A 11 -7.05 -13.98 -20.96
N GLU A 12 -7.45 -15.25 -21.04
CA GLU A 12 -8.59 -15.72 -21.78
C GLU A 12 -9.82 -15.93 -20.89
N GLY A 13 -11.00 -15.66 -21.41
CA GLY A 13 -12.28 -15.89 -20.72
C GLY A 13 -13.11 -14.62 -20.53
N GLU A 14 -14.34 -14.82 -20.05
CA GLU A 14 -15.24 -13.74 -19.67
C GLU A 14 -15.14 -13.49 -18.17
N PHE A 15 -14.78 -12.27 -17.78
CA PHE A 15 -14.65 -11.86 -16.39
C PHE A 15 -15.57 -10.67 -16.11
N THR A 16 -16.04 -10.56 -14.89
CA THR A 16 -16.86 -9.43 -14.43
C THR A 16 -16.05 -8.40 -13.64
N ALA A 17 -14.91 -8.79 -13.09
CA ALA A 17 -14.09 -7.92 -12.25
C ALA A 17 -12.61 -8.24 -12.40
N PHE A 18 -11.79 -7.23 -12.15
CA PHE A 18 -10.34 -7.32 -11.99
C PHE A 18 -9.97 -6.84 -10.58
N LEU A 19 -9.23 -7.67 -9.87
CA LEU A 19 -8.75 -7.40 -8.52
C LEU A 19 -7.24 -7.28 -8.56
N ILE A 20 -6.69 -6.20 -8.00
CA ILE A 20 -5.25 -5.96 -7.99
C ILE A 20 -4.80 -5.30 -6.69
N ASN A 21 -3.72 -5.77 -6.12
CA ASN A 21 -2.93 -5.00 -5.17
C ASN A 21 -2.02 -4.05 -5.96
N LEU A 22 -2.24 -2.74 -5.87
CA LEU A 22 -1.50 -1.76 -6.68
C LEU A 22 -0.01 -1.72 -6.34
N GLY A 23 0.33 -1.92 -5.07
CA GLY A 23 1.71 -2.01 -4.59
C GLY A 23 2.05 -3.40 -4.06
N GLU A 24 2.97 -4.12 -4.73
CA GLU A 24 3.45 -5.42 -4.28
C GLU A 24 4.58 -5.28 -3.26
N THR A 25 4.25 -5.43 -1.99
CA THR A 25 5.17 -5.17 -0.87
C THR A 25 6.32 -6.15 -0.74
N SER A 26 6.15 -7.38 -1.21
CA SER A 26 7.21 -8.40 -1.07
C SER A 26 8.44 -8.10 -1.96
N GLN A 27 8.22 -7.36 -3.04
CA GLN A 27 9.23 -7.00 -4.03
C GLN A 27 9.44 -5.49 -4.17
N GLY A 28 8.62 -4.66 -3.50
CA GLY A 28 8.67 -3.21 -3.61
C GLY A 28 8.26 -2.67 -4.98
N VAL A 29 7.36 -3.36 -5.69
CA VAL A 29 6.92 -3.00 -7.04
C VAL A 29 5.60 -2.24 -7.00
N LEU A 30 5.51 -1.16 -7.75
CA LEU A 30 4.27 -0.45 -8.05
C LEU A 30 3.79 -0.87 -9.45
N TYR A 31 2.53 -1.30 -9.56
CA TYR A 31 1.95 -1.60 -10.85
C TYR A 31 1.46 -0.35 -11.56
N ASP A 32 1.44 -0.39 -12.88
CA ASP A 32 1.01 0.71 -13.73
C ASP A 32 -0.53 0.87 -13.67
N ALA A 33 -0.97 1.92 -12.99
CA ALA A 33 -2.39 2.24 -12.82
C ALA A 33 -3.09 2.56 -14.15
N ASP A 34 -2.40 3.22 -15.09
CA ASP A 34 -2.96 3.61 -16.39
C ASP A 34 -3.16 2.39 -17.27
N LEU A 35 -2.19 1.47 -17.30
CA LEU A 35 -2.30 0.19 -18.01
C LEU A 35 -3.49 -0.62 -17.49
N ILE A 36 -3.60 -0.79 -16.18
CA ILE A 36 -4.69 -1.57 -15.55
C ILE A 36 -6.04 -0.90 -15.80
N GLY A 37 -6.13 0.39 -15.57
CA GLY A 37 -7.36 1.16 -15.76
C GLY A 37 -7.85 1.12 -17.21
N THR A 38 -6.94 1.22 -18.17
CA THR A 38 -7.26 1.12 -19.61
C THR A 38 -7.76 -0.27 -19.96
N TYR A 39 -7.06 -1.32 -19.53
CA TYR A 39 -7.47 -2.71 -19.73
C TYR A 39 -8.88 -2.98 -19.19
N CYS A 40 -9.19 -2.51 -17.99
CA CYS A 40 -10.50 -2.71 -17.37
C CYS A 40 -11.61 -1.93 -18.09
N ARG A 41 -11.35 -0.68 -18.48
CA ARG A 41 -12.32 0.14 -19.23
C ARG A 41 -12.69 -0.48 -20.58
N GLU A 42 -11.71 -0.91 -21.35
CA GLU A 42 -11.91 -1.51 -22.67
C GLU A 42 -12.74 -2.79 -22.61
N ARG A 43 -12.66 -3.54 -21.51
CA ARG A 43 -13.38 -4.80 -21.29
C ARG A 43 -14.63 -4.67 -20.42
N GLY A 44 -14.95 -3.46 -19.96
CA GLY A 44 -16.09 -3.20 -19.08
C GLY A 44 -15.98 -3.88 -17.71
N LEU A 45 -14.77 -4.23 -17.28
CA LEU A 45 -14.51 -4.89 -16.00
C LEU A 45 -14.77 -3.96 -14.81
N PHE A 46 -15.19 -4.56 -13.72
CA PHE A 46 -15.29 -3.90 -12.43
C PHE A 46 -13.92 -3.93 -11.75
N LEU A 47 -13.35 -2.76 -11.47
CA LEU A 47 -11.98 -2.68 -10.95
C LEU A 47 -11.97 -2.47 -9.43
N ILE A 48 -11.39 -3.44 -8.72
CA ILE A 48 -11.17 -3.41 -7.27
C ILE A 48 -9.68 -3.28 -7.00
N VAL A 49 -9.27 -2.21 -6.34
CA VAL A 49 -7.89 -1.91 -6.03
C VAL A 49 -7.62 -2.10 -4.54
N ASP A 50 -6.74 -3.01 -4.20
CA ASP A 50 -6.09 -3.04 -2.90
C ASP A 50 -4.95 -2.00 -2.91
N GLY A 51 -5.19 -0.89 -2.24
CA GLY A 51 -4.23 0.18 -2.04
C GLY A 51 -3.57 0.16 -0.66
N VAL A 52 -3.69 -0.93 0.10
CA VAL A 52 -3.18 -1.01 1.47
C VAL A 52 -1.74 -0.54 1.60
N SER A 53 -0.89 -0.89 0.65
CA SER A 53 0.53 -0.50 0.67
C SER A 53 0.84 0.79 -0.07
N SER A 54 0.09 1.12 -1.13
CA SER A 54 0.34 2.26 -2.01
C SER A 54 -0.39 3.54 -1.59
N PHE A 55 -1.48 3.44 -0.84
CA PHE A 55 -2.27 4.59 -0.39
C PHE A 55 -1.41 5.59 0.37
N LEU A 56 -1.44 6.88 -0.02
CA LEU A 56 -0.63 7.98 0.52
C LEU A 56 0.91 7.79 0.39
N ALA A 57 1.37 6.75 -0.26
CA ALA A 57 2.78 6.50 -0.54
C ALA A 57 3.11 6.72 -2.01
N ASP A 58 2.27 6.19 -2.89
CA ASP A 58 2.41 6.28 -4.33
C ASP A 58 1.31 7.15 -4.95
N PRO A 59 1.54 7.78 -6.10
CA PRO A 59 0.51 8.50 -6.82
C PRO A 59 -0.67 7.58 -7.16
N PHE A 60 -1.89 8.03 -6.83
CA PHE A 60 -3.11 7.30 -7.14
C PHE A 60 -4.27 8.28 -7.28
N ASP A 61 -5.03 8.12 -8.37
CA ASP A 61 -6.29 8.80 -8.61
C ASP A 61 -7.34 7.78 -9.02
N MET A 62 -8.35 7.61 -8.17
CA MET A 62 -9.39 6.60 -8.35
C MET A 62 -10.23 6.83 -9.61
N GLU A 63 -10.53 8.10 -9.93
CA GLU A 63 -11.33 8.47 -11.11
C GLU A 63 -10.53 8.30 -12.38
N ALA A 64 -9.28 8.77 -12.42
CA ALA A 64 -8.40 8.64 -13.57
C ALA A 64 -8.12 7.17 -13.91
N MET A 65 -7.87 6.33 -12.90
CA MET A 65 -7.71 4.89 -13.08
C MET A 65 -9.01 4.19 -13.48
N GLY A 66 -10.18 4.76 -13.14
CA GLY A 66 -11.49 4.15 -13.32
C GLY A 66 -11.75 3.00 -12.33
N ALA A 67 -11.15 3.09 -11.14
CA ALA A 67 -11.38 2.11 -10.09
C ALA A 67 -12.77 2.27 -9.48
N ASP A 68 -13.44 1.14 -9.30
CA ASP A 68 -14.78 1.11 -8.68
C ASP A 68 -14.70 1.01 -7.16
N VAL A 69 -13.66 0.36 -6.65
CA VAL A 69 -13.41 0.20 -5.21
C VAL A 69 -11.92 0.40 -4.92
N LEU A 70 -11.63 1.19 -3.90
CA LEU A 70 -10.31 1.28 -3.27
C LEU A 70 -10.41 0.77 -1.83
N ILE A 71 -9.52 -0.13 -1.45
CA ILE A 71 -9.37 -0.63 -0.09
C ILE A 71 -8.01 -0.17 0.46
N THR A 72 -7.99 0.34 1.68
CA THR A 72 -6.75 0.67 2.41
C THR A 72 -6.83 0.23 3.86
N ASP A 73 -5.81 0.55 4.67
CA ASP A 73 -5.72 0.06 6.03
C ASP A 73 -5.14 1.11 6.99
N ALA A 74 -5.58 1.06 8.25
CA ALA A 74 -5.18 2.02 9.28
C ALA A 74 -3.68 1.93 9.62
N GLN A 75 -3.12 0.72 9.66
CA GLN A 75 -1.74 0.44 10.12
C GLN A 75 -0.66 0.62 9.06
N LYS A 76 -0.97 1.21 7.92
CA LYS A 76 0.00 1.51 6.85
C LYS A 76 0.33 3.01 6.84
N ALA A 77 0.20 3.69 5.73
CA ALA A 77 0.54 5.11 5.62
C ALA A 77 -0.27 6.04 6.55
N LEU A 78 -1.45 5.62 6.98
CA LEU A 78 -2.21 6.34 8.01
C LEU A 78 -1.54 6.31 9.39
N ALA A 79 -0.61 5.39 9.65
CA ALA A 79 0.14 5.27 10.90
C ALA A 79 -0.75 5.18 12.16
N CYS A 80 -1.88 4.50 12.04
CA CYS A 80 -2.81 4.22 13.13
C CYS A 80 -2.73 2.74 13.52
N PRO A 81 -3.22 2.33 14.69
CA PRO A 81 -3.34 0.92 15.05
C PRO A 81 -4.23 0.15 14.06
N PRO A 82 -3.98 -1.16 13.86
CA PRO A 82 -4.84 -2.01 13.05
C PRO A 82 -6.25 -2.13 13.66
N GLY A 83 -7.24 -2.49 12.82
CA GLY A 83 -8.61 -2.75 13.24
C GLY A 83 -9.68 -2.05 12.40
N ILE A 84 -9.28 -1.15 11.50
CA ILE A 84 -10.16 -0.48 10.54
C ILE A 84 -9.51 -0.55 9.15
N ALA A 85 -10.28 -1.04 8.18
CA ALA A 85 -9.94 -1.00 6.77
C ALA A 85 -10.91 -0.02 6.06
N PRO A 86 -10.52 1.22 5.81
CA PRO A 86 -11.32 2.17 5.04
C PRO A 86 -11.47 1.68 3.60
N MET A 87 -12.70 1.84 3.08
CA MET A 87 -13.02 1.49 1.69
C MET A 87 -13.71 2.68 1.02
N VAL A 88 -13.26 3.02 -0.19
CA VAL A 88 -13.89 4.04 -1.03
C VAL A 88 -14.64 3.34 -2.16
N LEU A 89 -15.92 3.68 -2.31
CA LEU A 89 -16.80 3.11 -3.32
C LEU A 89 -17.14 4.15 -4.38
N GLY A 90 -16.83 3.84 -5.63
CA GLY A 90 -17.32 4.62 -6.77
C GLY A 90 -18.83 4.40 -7.02
N PRO A 91 -19.47 5.22 -7.87
CA PRO A 91 -20.91 5.13 -8.12
C PRO A 91 -21.38 3.76 -8.63
N ARG A 92 -20.58 3.08 -9.46
CA ARG A 92 -20.89 1.72 -9.94
C ARG A 92 -20.91 0.72 -8.78
N ALA A 93 -19.94 0.83 -7.85
CA ALA A 93 -19.85 -0.03 -6.67
C ALA A 93 -21.04 0.18 -5.71
N VAL A 94 -21.38 1.43 -5.43
CA VAL A 94 -22.55 1.78 -4.61
C VAL A 94 -23.83 1.18 -5.20
N LYS A 95 -24.08 1.40 -6.50
CA LYS A 95 -25.24 0.83 -7.19
C LYS A 95 -25.27 -0.69 -7.11
N ARG A 96 -24.12 -1.35 -7.31
CA ARG A 96 -24.03 -2.81 -7.26
C ARG A 96 -24.30 -3.33 -5.85
N ALA A 97 -23.73 -2.71 -4.81
CA ALA A 97 -23.95 -3.06 -3.41
C ALA A 97 -25.43 -2.95 -3.00
N GLN A 98 -26.14 -1.94 -3.51
CA GLN A 98 -27.57 -1.72 -3.20
C GLN A 98 -28.53 -2.63 -3.97
N THR A 99 -28.09 -3.21 -5.09
CA THR A 99 -29.00 -3.97 -5.98
C THR A 99 -28.82 -5.49 -5.92
N LEU A 100 -27.66 -5.96 -5.44
CA LEU A 100 -27.38 -7.39 -5.36
C LEU A 100 -27.71 -7.94 -3.96
N PRO A 101 -28.13 -9.22 -3.88
CA PRO A 101 -28.28 -9.92 -2.61
C PRO A 101 -26.96 -9.94 -1.84
N GLN A 102 -27.01 -9.67 -0.55
CA GLN A 102 -25.83 -9.69 0.31
C GLN A 102 -25.64 -11.13 0.85
N PRO A 103 -24.48 -11.74 0.62
CA PRO A 103 -24.27 -13.16 0.99
C PRO A 103 -23.94 -13.36 2.47
N CYS A 104 -23.62 -12.30 3.20
CA CYS A 104 -23.19 -12.38 4.61
C CYS A 104 -23.65 -11.18 5.42
N MET A 105 -23.91 -11.44 6.70
CA MET A 105 -24.45 -10.44 7.62
C MET A 105 -23.42 -9.33 7.94
N TYR A 106 -22.16 -9.67 8.16
CA TYR A 106 -21.17 -8.71 8.66
C TYR A 106 -20.60 -7.81 7.56
N PHE A 107 -20.34 -8.35 6.38
CA PHE A 107 -19.81 -7.59 5.23
C PHE A 107 -20.91 -7.13 4.26
N ASP A 108 -22.07 -6.77 4.80
CA ASP A 108 -23.18 -6.21 4.03
C ASP A 108 -22.92 -4.73 3.72
N LEU A 109 -22.47 -4.44 2.50
CA LEU A 109 -22.19 -3.09 2.05
C LEU A 109 -23.46 -2.23 1.96
N ALA A 110 -24.60 -2.81 1.65
CA ALA A 110 -25.86 -2.06 1.60
C ALA A 110 -26.28 -1.59 3.00
N ASP A 111 -26.13 -2.44 4.02
CA ASP A 111 -26.40 -2.06 5.41
C ASP A 111 -25.37 -1.05 5.94
N LEU A 112 -24.08 -1.22 5.59
CA LEU A 112 -23.04 -0.24 5.91
C LEU A 112 -23.35 1.14 5.34
N LEU A 113 -23.69 1.25 4.06
CA LEU A 113 -24.04 2.50 3.40
C LEU A 113 -25.26 3.16 4.05
N LYS A 114 -26.34 2.39 4.31
CA LYS A 114 -27.55 2.87 4.97
C LYS A 114 -27.28 3.40 6.38
N ASN A 115 -26.41 2.73 7.14
CA ASN A 115 -26.06 3.20 8.48
C ASN A 115 -25.19 4.47 8.45
N GLN A 116 -24.32 4.63 7.45
CA GLN A 116 -23.52 5.84 7.29
C GLN A 116 -24.34 7.10 7.03
N GLU A 117 -25.50 7.01 6.37
CA GLU A 117 -26.41 8.13 6.16
C GLU A 117 -26.83 8.81 7.49
N ARG A 118 -26.88 8.06 8.58
CA ARG A 118 -27.20 8.56 9.92
C ARG A 118 -25.96 8.68 10.84
N GLY A 119 -24.74 8.60 10.29
CA GLY A 119 -23.51 8.69 11.05
C GLY A 119 -23.25 7.50 11.97
N GLN A 120 -23.74 6.31 11.62
CA GLN A 120 -23.62 5.09 12.41
C GLN A 120 -22.95 3.98 11.61
N THR A 121 -22.57 2.91 12.31
CA THR A 121 -22.15 1.64 11.75
C THR A 121 -23.15 0.54 12.17
N PRO A 122 -23.31 -0.55 11.39
CA PRO A 122 -24.22 -1.65 11.75
C PRO A 122 -23.86 -2.33 13.08
N PHE A 123 -22.56 -2.39 13.39
CA PHE A 123 -22.00 -3.01 14.59
C PHE A 123 -21.06 -2.04 15.30
N THR A 124 -20.71 -2.34 16.55
CA THR A 124 -19.76 -1.50 17.32
C THR A 124 -18.40 -1.48 16.64
N PRO A 125 -17.92 -0.31 16.19
CA PRO A 125 -16.65 -0.20 15.51
C PRO A 125 -15.50 -0.08 16.51
N ALA A 126 -14.26 -0.18 16.03
CA ALA A 126 -13.05 0.18 16.78
C ALA A 126 -12.96 1.70 16.95
N VAL A 127 -13.74 2.27 17.88
CA VAL A 127 -13.93 3.73 18.05
C VAL A 127 -12.61 4.46 18.23
N THR A 128 -11.71 3.92 19.06
CA THR A 128 -10.39 4.53 19.32
C THR A 128 -9.58 4.65 18.03
N THR A 129 -9.56 3.60 17.19
CA THR A 129 -8.87 3.63 15.90
C THR A 129 -9.52 4.63 14.93
N LEU A 130 -10.86 4.72 14.91
CA LEU A 130 -11.57 5.74 14.11
C LEU A 130 -11.19 7.16 14.49
N LEU A 131 -11.12 7.47 15.79
CA LEU A 131 -10.68 8.78 16.27
C LEU A 131 -9.24 9.10 15.89
N GLN A 132 -8.37 8.10 15.95
CA GLN A 132 -6.97 8.25 15.50
C GLN A 132 -6.86 8.46 14.00
N ILE A 133 -7.65 7.73 13.18
CA ILE A 133 -7.72 7.95 11.74
C ILE A 133 -8.22 9.37 11.44
N HIS A 134 -9.26 9.82 12.11
CA HIS A 134 -9.80 11.18 11.96
C HIS A 134 -8.72 12.24 12.23
N GLU A 135 -8.03 12.14 13.35
CA GLU A 135 -6.94 13.05 13.71
C GLU A 135 -5.81 13.00 12.66
N ARG A 136 -5.41 11.79 12.26
CA ARG A 136 -4.35 11.61 11.26
C ARG A 136 -4.72 12.20 9.90
N MET A 137 -5.94 11.99 9.44
CA MET A 137 -6.46 12.58 8.20
C MET A 137 -6.48 14.12 8.27
N SER A 138 -6.87 14.67 9.42
CA SER A 138 -6.83 16.13 9.68
C SER A 138 -5.41 16.69 9.58
N GLN A 139 -4.42 15.99 10.14
CA GLN A 139 -3.01 16.36 10.02
C GLN A 139 -2.51 16.30 8.56
N ILE A 140 -2.89 15.26 7.82
CA ILE A 140 -2.53 15.12 6.40
C ILE A 140 -3.11 16.29 5.59
N VAL A 141 -4.39 16.61 5.79
CA VAL A 141 -5.04 17.75 5.10
C VAL A 141 -4.35 19.07 5.45
N ALA A 142 -4.04 19.30 6.73
CA ALA A 142 -3.36 20.52 7.18
C ALA A 142 -1.92 20.64 6.64
N SER A 143 -1.27 19.51 6.32
CA SER A 143 0.09 19.44 5.77
C SER A 143 0.14 19.48 4.23
N GLY A 144 -0.97 19.79 3.55
CA GLY A 144 -1.02 19.90 2.09
C GLY A 144 -1.67 18.71 1.39
N GLY A 145 -2.36 17.84 2.13
CA GLY A 145 -3.18 16.76 1.60
C GLY A 145 -2.38 15.54 1.12
N ALA A 146 -3.05 14.70 0.34
CA ALA A 146 -2.50 13.45 -0.18
C ALA A 146 -1.22 13.66 -1.02
N ALA A 147 -1.20 14.69 -1.86
CA ALA A 147 -0.05 15.00 -2.71
C ALA A 147 1.22 15.28 -1.88
N SER A 148 1.10 16.01 -0.76
CA SER A 148 2.20 16.27 0.15
C SER A 148 2.69 15.00 0.87
N ALA A 149 1.76 14.12 1.27
CA ALA A 149 2.10 12.84 1.88
C ALA A 149 2.88 11.94 0.90
N VAL A 150 2.41 11.83 -0.35
CA VAL A 150 3.08 11.09 -1.43
C VAL A 150 4.47 11.66 -1.72
N ALA A 151 4.60 12.98 -1.85
CA ALA A 151 5.89 13.63 -2.08
C ALA A 151 6.88 13.38 -0.96
N SER A 152 6.42 13.42 0.30
CA SER A 152 7.25 13.12 1.47
C SER A 152 7.73 11.68 1.48
N CYS A 153 6.84 10.73 1.15
CA CYS A 153 7.18 9.32 1.05
C CYS A 153 8.19 9.06 -0.07
N ALA A 154 7.98 9.67 -1.24
CA ALA A 154 8.90 9.59 -2.38
C ALA A 154 10.30 10.11 -2.02
N ALA A 155 10.39 11.27 -1.38
CA ALA A 155 11.67 11.85 -0.95
C ALA A 155 12.43 10.94 0.03
N LEU A 156 11.71 10.30 0.98
CA LEU A 156 12.31 9.35 1.91
C LEU A 156 12.83 8.10 1.19
N ALA A 157 12.05 7.55 0.28
CA ALA A 157 12.43 6.37 -0.50
C ALA A 157 13.64 6.65 -1.39
N GLU A 158 13.67 7.80 -2.06
CA GLU A 158 14.76 8.23 -2.91
C GLU A 158 16.06 8.46 -2.11
N ASP A 159 15.98 9.20 -0.99
CA ASP A 159 17.14 9.44 -0.12
C ASP A 159 17.71 8.13 0.42
N PHE A 160 16.87 7.22 0.87
CA PHE A 160 17.31 5.90 1.34
C PHE A 160 18.02 5.11 0.24
N ARG A 161 17.41 4.99 -0.94
CA ARG A 161 17.97 4.25 -2.09
C ARG A 161 19.31 4.83 -2.53
N ARG A 162 19.40 6.16 -2.63
CA ARG A 162 20.64 6.87 -2.96
C ARG A 162 21.73 6.53 -1.96
N ARG A 163 21.46 6.58 -0.65
CA ARG A 163 22.45 6.28 0.40
C ARG A 163 22.92 4.83 0.39
N ILE A 164 22.05 3.88 0.11
CA ILE A 164 22.44 2.47 -0.06
C ILE A 164 23.43 2.34 -1.22
N VAL A 165 23.19 2.97 -2.35
CA VAL A 165 24.13 2.98 -3.49
C VAL A 165 25.47 3.64 -3.10
N GLU A 166 25.42 4.81 -2.47
CA GLU A 166 26.63 5.57 -2.06
C GLU A 166 27.46 4.84 -0.99
N SER A 167 26.83 3.98 -0.18
CA SER A 167 27.53 3.21 0.86
C SER A 167 28.48 2.16 0.32
N GLY A 168 28.31 1.72 -0.92
CA GLY A 168 29.09 0.64 -1.52
C GLY A 168 28.88 -0.73 -0.88
N LEU A 169 27.85 -0.90 -0.06
CA LEU A 169 27.48 -2.20 0.51
C LEU A 169 27.08 -3.18 -0.60
N PRO A 170 27.30 -4.49 -0.42
CA PRO A 170 26.98 -5.51 -1.42
C PRO A 170 25.47 -5.83 -1.41
N PHE A 171 24.65 -4.81 -1.60
CA PHE A 171 23.20 -4.92 -1.64
C PHE A 171 22.67 -4.60 -3.03
N GLU A 172 21.71 -5.39 -3.47
CA GLU A 172 21.02 -5.18 -4.74
C GLU A 172 19.58 -4.73 -4.49
N MET A 173 19.13 -3.72 -5.21
CA MET A 173 17.77 -3.20 -5.10
C MET A 173 16.97 -3.49 -6.36
N GLY A 174 15.76 -4.00 -6.19
CA GLY A 174 14.79 -4.11 -7.28
C GLY A 174 14.21 -2.72 -7.61
N LEU A 175 14.78 -2.04 -8.62
CA LEU A 175 14.34 -0.68 -8.99
C LEU A 175 13.49 -0.64 -10.27
N VAL A 176 12.93 -1.77 -10.69
CA VAL A 176 11.99 -1.80 -11.81
C VAL A 176 10.60 -1.42 -11.29
N SER A 177 10.09 -0.25 -11.67
CA SER A 177 8.82 0.30 -11.18
C SER A 177 8.73 0.33 -9.63
N PRO A 178 9.67 1.01 -8.93
CA PRO A 178 9.75 0.93 -7.48
C PRO A 178 8.61 1.71 -6.81
N SER A 179 7.91 1.07 -5.87
CA SER A 179 6.97 1.76 -4.97
C SER A 179 7.71 2.68 -4.00
N ASN A 180 7.12 3.82 -3.69
CA ASN A 180 7.63 4.70 -2.63
C ASN A 180 7.36 4.14 -1.23
N ALA A 181 6.43 3.20 -1.08
CA ALA A 181 6.06 2.64 0.22
C ALA A 181 7.16 1.81 0.85
N VAL A 182 7.95 1.11 0.03
CA VAL A 182 8.91 0.12 0.51
C VAL A 182 10.04 -0.08 -0.50
N THR A 183 11.27 -0.25 -0.01
CA THR A 183 12.40 -0.71 -0.82
C THR A 183 12.73 -2.16 -0.47
N TYR A 184 12.75 -3.00 -1.49
CA TYR A 184 13.23 -4.38 -1.41
C TYR A 184 14.74 -4.42 -1.65
N ILE A 185 15.45 -5.21 -0.85
CA ILE A 185 16.90 -5.36 -0.92
C ILE A 185 17.27 -6.84 -0.91
N ASP A 186 17.97 -7.28 -1.94
CA ASP A 186 18.67 -8.56 -1.95
C ASP A 186 20.05 -8.41 -1.28
N CYS A 187 20.43 -9.43 -0.52
CA CYS A 187 21.72 -9.54 0.18
C CYS A 187 22.43 -10.81 -0.30
N PRO A 188 23.09 -10.80 -1.47
CA PRO A 188 23.66 -12.02 -2.05
C PRO A 188 24.75 -12.65 -1.18
N ASP A 189 25.52 -11.80 -0.48
CA ASP A 189 26.71 -12.21 0.28
C ASP A 189 26.52 -12.10 1.80
N VAL A 190 25.35 -11.68 2.27
CA VAL A 190 25.06 -11.43 3.69
C VAL A 190 23.76 -12.10 4.09
N SER A 191 23.76 -12.81 5.22
CA SER A 191 22.50 -13.32 5.79
C SER A 191 21.61 -12.15 6.24
N ALA A 192 20.44 -11.97 5.61
CA ALA A 192 19.46 -10.96 5.99
C ALA A 192 18.95 -11.18 7.41
N LYS A 193 18.87 -12.43 7.86
CA LYS A 193 18.49 -12.79 9.23
C LYS A 193 19.55 -12.39 10.26
N ALA A 194 20.83 -12.63 9.95
CA ALA A 194 21.93 -12.20 10.82
C ALA A 194 22.00 -10.69 10.90
N LEU A 195 21.85 -9.99 9.76
CA LEU A 195 21.80 -8.53 9.68
C LEU A 195 20.62 -7.98 10.51
N PHE A 196 19.44 -8.53 10.38
CA PHE A 196 18.27 -8.14 11.17
C PHE A 196 18.53 -8.31 12.68
N THR A 197 19.10 -9.44 13.08
CA THR A 197 19.42 -9.71 14.48
C THR A 197 20.42 -8.70 15.04
N LEU A 198 21.51 -8.45 14.31
CA LEU A 198 22.53 -7.46 14.67
C LEU A 198 21.92 -6.06 14.84
N LEU A 199 21.20 -5.60 13.83
CA LEU A 199 20.61 -4.25 13.83
C LEU A 199 19.57 -4.08 14.95
N LYS A 200 18.76 -5.10 15.18
CA LYS A 200 17.75 -5.09 16.24
C LYS A 200 18.40 -5.07 17.64
N ASP A 201 19.36 -5.95 17.89
CA ASP A 201 19.89 -6.18 19.24
C ASP A 201 20.95 -5.15 19.63
N GLU A 202 21.80 -4.70 18.70
CA GLU A 202 22.87 -3.75 19.00
C GLU A 202 22.47 -2.28 18.76
N TYR A 203 21.55 -2.02 17.81
CA TYR A 203 21.22 -0.66 17.38
C TYR A 203 19.75 -0.29 17.57
N GLY A 204 18.88 -1.20 17.98
CA GLY A 204 17.44 -0.95 18.10
C GLY A 204 16.72 -0.70 16.77
N ILE A 205 17.32 -1.10 15.64
CA ILE A 205 16.81 -0.86 14.29
C ILE A 205 16.10 -2.13 13.78
N TRP A 206 14.83 -1.96 13.40
CA TRP A 206 14.00 -3.04 12.89
C TRP A 206 13.91 -3.00 11.37
N LEU A 207 14.40 -4.06 10.71
CA LEU A 207 14.12 -4.37 9.32
C LEU A 207 12.82 -5.17 9.20
N CYS A 208 12.29 -5.25 8.00
CA CYS A 208 11.22 -6.18 7.68
C CYS A 208 11.82 -7.38 6.91
N PRO A 209 12.14 -8.49 7.56
CA PRO A 209 12.64 -9.68 6.86
C PRO A 209 11.60 -10.19 5.87
N ASN A 210 12.04 -10.79 4.77
CA ASN A 210 11.14 -11.52 3.89
C ASN A 210 10.85 -12.91 4.46
N GLY A 211 9.80 -13.56 3.92
CA GLY A 211 9.41 -14.92 4.31
C GLY A 211 9.81 -15.97 3.28
N GLY A 212 9.57 -17.24 3.62
CA GLY A 212 9.77 -18.37 2.73
C GLY A 212 11.22 -18.53 2.26
N ALA A 213 11.40 -18.83 0.98
CA ALA A 213 12.73 -19.07 0.38
C ALA A 213 13.63 -17.82 0.38
N LYS A 214 13.08 -16.63 0.54
CA LYS A 214 13.80 -15.35 0.55
C LYS A 214 14.15 -14.83 1.95
N ALA A 215 13.80 -15.58 3.01
CA ALA A 215 13.94 -15.14 4.40
C ALA A 215 15.37 -14.79 4.82
N ASP A 216 16.38 -15.44 4.24
CA ASP A 216 17.78 -15.22 4.58
C ASP A 216 18.57 -14.43 3.53
N SER A 217 17.99 -14.23 2.35
CA SER A 217 18.67 -13.54 1.24
C SER A 217 18.14 -12.14 0.97
N SER A 218 17.08 -11.69 1.67
CA SER A 218 16.51 -10.37 1.40
C SER A 218 15.70 -9.80 2.57
N PHE A 219 15.60 -8.48 2.59
CA PHE A 219 14.79 -7.73 3.52
C PHE A 219 14.13 -6.53 2.85
N ARG A 220 13.27 -5.85 3.59
CA ARG A 220 12.56 -4.64 3.12
C ARG A 220 12.71 -3.51 4.11
N VAL A 221 12.70 -2.29 3.60
CA VAL A 221 12.66 -1.06 4.40
C VAL A 221 11.44 -0.25 3.99
N GLY A 222 10.56 0.03 4.95
CA GLY A 222 9.35 0.82 4.74
C GLY A 222 9.64 2.31 4.86
N HIS A 223 8.95 3.12 4.05
CA HIS A 223 9.08 4.58 4.01
C HIS A 223 7.76 5.31 4.34
N ILE A 224 6.73 4.55 4.72
CA ILE A 224 5.38 5.04 5.02
C ILE A 224 5.21 5.45 6.48
N GLY A 225 4.15 6.21 6.76
CA GLY A 225 3.77 6.62 8.10
C GLY A 225 4.31 7.99 8.47
N THR A 226 4.59 8.19 9.76
CA THR A 226 5.10 9.44 10.31
C THR A 226 6.60 9.38 10.63
N THR A 227 7.34 8.57 9.88
CA THR A 227 8.78 8.38 10.13
C THR A 227 9.50 9.71 9.93
N PRO A 228 10.07 10.31 10.96
CA PRO A 228 10.84 11.55 10.79
C PRO A 228 12.15 11.27 10.05
N CYS A 229 12.56 12.18 9.18
CA CYS A 229 13.82 12.12 8.44
C CYS A 229 15.05 11.75 9.30
N PRO A 230 15.18 12.19 10.58
CA PRO A 230 16.29 11.79 11.44
C PRO A 230 16.40 10.29 11.71
N THR A 231 15.30 9.55 11.70
CA THR A 231 15.31 8.10 11.93
C THR A 231 15.97 7.37 10.76
N MET A 232 15.83 7.89 9.54
CA MET A 232 16.56 7.38 8.37
C MET A 232 18.05 7.77 8.37
N LEU A 233 18.43 8.92 8.97
CA LEU A 233 19.82 9.30 9.12
C LEU A 233 20.64 8.34 10.01
N PHE A 234 19.99 7.62 10.91
CA PHE A 234 20.63 6.57 11.72
C PHE A 234 21.14 5.40 10.87
N TRP A 235 20.42 5.06 9.80
CA TRP A 235 20.80 3.99 8.87
C TRP A 235 22.11 4.25 8.12
N CYS A 236 22.48 5.50 7.97
CA CYS A 236 23.63 5.92 7.17
C CYS A 236 24.87 6.21 7.98
N ARG A 237 24.84 5.98 9.29
CA ARG A 237 26.01 6.13 10.18
C ARG A 237 26.60 4.78 10.62
N LEU A 238 26.04 3.68 10.14
CA LEU A 238 26.53 2.33 10.34
C LEU A 238 27.26 1.82 9.08
#